data_f23cb901d233876d3a05456dff5a2d3c
#
_entry.id   f23cb901d233876d3a05456dff5a2d3c
#
_cell.length_a   1.000
_cell.length_b   1.000
_cell.length_c   1.000
_cell.angle_alpha   90.00
_cell.angle_beta   90.00
_cell.angle_gamma   90.00
#
_symmetry.space_group_name_H-M   'P 1'
#
loop_
_entity.id
_entity.type
_entity.pdbx_description
1 polymer ?
#
loop_
_entity_poly.entity_id
_entity_poly.type
_entity_poly.pdbx_seq_one_letter_code
_entity_poly.pdbx_strand_id
1 'polypeptide(L)'
;ITTRLVGSEMCMRDGGQAGRLASFVRGRSDLSVADVSWSLATTRAALEYRAVVWGSDVDELVVGLSAVAEGRSAGVVSAGRRAVLFTGQGSQRVGMGRELYEAFPVFAQAFDVVCAGFEGLLPRALRDVVFAQAGSDEAALVDQTVFAQAGLFAVEVALWELLASWGVRADFLAGHSIGEVTAAYVSGMLSLSDACSLVAARGRLMQA
;
A
#
# COMPACT_ATOMS: atom_id res chain seq x y z
N ILE A 1 -8.96 -6.82 -6.27
CA ILE A 1 -8.64 -8.26 -6.13
C ILE A 1 -7.50 -8.57 -7.08
N THR A 2 -6.45 -9.18 -6.57
CA THR A 2 -5.23 -9.48 -7.35
C THR A 2 -5.22 -10.96 -7.74
N THR A 3 -5.14 -11.24 -9.03
CA THR A 3 -5.06 -12.61 -9.55
C THR A 3 -3.63 -12.93 -9.95
N ARG A 4 -3.06 -14.01 -9.41
CA ARG A 4 -1.73 -14.48 -9.72
C ARG A 4 -1.79 -15.64 -10.70
N LEU A 5 -1.24 -15.45 -11.91
CA LEU A 5 -0.99 -16.54 -12.86
C LEU A 5 0.37 -17.17 -12.58
N VAL A 6 0.42 -18.47 -12.58
CA VAL A 6 1.64 -19.23 -12.35
C VAL A 6 1.76 -20.28 -13.45
N GLY A 7 2.84 -20.25 -14.22
CA GLY A 7 3.15 -21.22 -15.25
C GLY A 7 4.65 -21.39 -15.45
N SER A 8 5.13 -22.57 -15.73
CA SER A 8 6.51 -22.86 -16.08
C SER A 8 6.67 -23.04 -17.58
N GLU A 9 7.80 -22.58 -18.07
CA GLU A 9 8.36 -22.67 -19.43
C GLU A 9 7.87 -21.64 -20.45
N MET A 10 8.75 -20.67 -20.68
CA MET A 10 8.86 -19.73 -21.81
C MET A 10 7.62 -18.93 -22.21
N CYS A 11 7.81 -17.65 -22.51
CA CYS A 11 6.82 -16.62 -22.89
C CYS A 11 5.62 -17.07 -23.74
N MET A 12 5.76 -18.11 -24.55
CA MET A 12 4.67 -18.63 -25.38
C MET A 12 3.66 -19.49 -24.62
N ARG A 13 4.09 -20.16 -23.55
CA ARG A 13 3.22 -21.04 -22.75
C ARG A 13 2.39 -20.25 -21.75
N ASP A 14 2.96 -19.22 -21.16
CA ASP A 14 2.30 -18.35 -20.19
C ASP A 14 1.24 -17.49 -20.85
N GLY A 15 1.52 -16.93 -22.02
CA GLY A 15 0.53 -16.27 -22.86
C GLY A 15 -0.63 -17.18 -23.25
N GLY A 16 -0.34 -18.43 -23.61
CA GLY A 16 -1.36 -19.44 -23.92
C GLY A 16 -2.25 -19.79 -22.71
N GLN A 17 -1.68 -19.83 -21.50
CA GLN A 17 -2.45 -20.08 -20.27
C GLN A 17 -3.33 -18.89 -19.89
N ALA A 18 -2.77 -17.66 -19.97
CA ALA A 18 -3.53 -16.44 -19.73
C ALA A 18 -4.69 -16.30 -20.72
N GLY A 19 -4.46 -16.57 -21.99
CA GLY A 19 -5.51 -16.55 -23.02
C GLY A 19 -6.62 -17.58 -22.80
N ARG A 20 -6.26 -18.82 -22.39
CA ARG A 20 -7.26 -19.83 -22.01
C ARG A 20 -8.08 -19.42 -20.80
N LEU A 21 -7.44 -18.85 -19.78
CA LEU A 21 -8.13 -18.36 -18.60
C LEU A 21 -9.04 -17.18 -18.93
N ALA A 22 -8.58 -16.23 -19.73
CA ALA A 22 -9.41 -15.12 -20.22
C ALA A 22 -10.67 -15.63 -20.93
N SER A 23 -10.50 -16.60 -21.83
CA SER A 23 -11.63 -17.20 -22.56
C SER A 23 -12.58 -17.97 -21.65
N PHE A 24 -12.05 -18.70 -20.66
CA PHE A 24 -12.83 -19.43 -19.68
C PHE A 24 -13.67 -18.52 -18.80
N VAL A 25 -13.08 -17.45 -18.28
CA VAL A 25 -13.76 -16.50 -17.38
C VAL A 25 -14.82 -15.70 -18.17
N ARG A 26 -14.51 -15.26 -19.39
CA ARG A 26 -15.45 -14.53 -20.25
C ARG A 26 -16.73 -15.33 -20.55
N GLY A 27 -16.63 -16.65 -20.64
CA GLY A 27 -17.78 -17.53 -20.90
C GLY A 27 -18.59 -17.90 -19.66
N ARG A 28 -18.25 -17.42 -18.46
CA ARG A 28 -18.80 -17.88 -17.19
C ARG A 28 -19.30 -16.72 -16.34
N SER A 29 -20.57 -16.37 -16.51
CA SER A 29 -21.21 -15.30 -15.71
C SER A 29 -21.51 -15.69 -14.25
N ASP A 30 -21.35 -16.97 -13.91
CA ASP A 30 -21.50 -17.53 -12.56
C ASP A 30 -20.24 -17.37 -11.69
N LEU A 31 -19.11 -16.96 -12.27
CA LEU A 31 -17.85 -16.78 -11.54
C LEU A 31 -17.65 -15.34 -11.07
N SER A 32 -17.28 -15.20 -9.79
CA SER A 32 -16.80 -13.93 -9.27
C SER A 32 -15.28 -13.79 -9.46
N VAL A 33 -14.80 -12.56 -9.57
CA VAL A 33 -13.34 -12.28 -9.61
C VAL A 33 -12.66 -12.80 -8.33
N ALA A 34 -13.36 -12.75 -7.19
CA ALA A 34 -12.85 -13.27 -5.92
C ALA A 34 -12.60 -14.78 -5.97
N ASP A 35 -13.55 -15.55 -6.50
CA ASP A 35 -13.43 -17.00 -6.58
C ASP A 35 -12.32 -17.43 -7.55
N VAL A 36 -12.22 -16.76 -8.69
CA VAL A 36 -11.15 -17.01 -9.68
C VAL A 36 -9.79 -16.70 -9.04
N SER A 37 -9.66 -15.55 -8.38
CA SER A 37 -8.42 -15.13 -7.73
C SER A 37 -8.02 -16.06 -6.61
N TRP A 38 -8.96 -16.44 -5.76
CA TRP A 38 -8.74 -17.40 -4.68
C TRP A 38 -8.28 -18.76 -5.21
N SER A 39 -8.97 -19.30 -6.21
CA SER A 39 -8.61 -20.58 -6.83
C SER A 39 -7.19 -20.53 -7.41
N LEU A 40 -6.83 -19.48 -8.14
CA LEU A 40 -5.49 -19.34 -8.71
C LEU A 40 -4.41 -19.20 -7.63
N ALA A 41 -4.69 -18.46 -6.55
CA ALA A 41 -3.73 -18.24 -5.47
C ALA A 41 -3.48 -19.51 -4.65
N THR A 42 -4.49 -20.34 -4.44
CA THR A 42 -4.43 -21.48 -3.52
C THR A 42 -4.17 -22.82 -4.20
N THR A 43 -4.56 -23.00 -5.47
CA THR A 43 -4.47 -24.31 -6.15
C THR A 43 -3.32 -24.39 -7.17
N ARG A 44 -2.65 -23.27 -7.48
CA ARG A 44 -1.58 -23.26 -8.47
C ARG A 44 -0.20 -23.24 -7.80
N ALA A 45 0.76 -23.96 -8.38
CA ALA A 45 2.14 -23.94 -7.92
C ALA A 45 2.76 -22.55 -8.12
N ALA A 46 3.61 -22.14 -7.18
CA ALA A 46 4.32 -20.87 -7.24
C ALA A 46 5.62 -21.04 -8.03
N LEU A 47 5.58 -20.84 -9.36
CA LEU A 47 6.72 -20.99 -10.26
C LEU A 47 7.48 -19.66 -10.45
N GLU A 48 8.63 -19.70 -11.12
CA GLU A 48 9.51 -18.53 -11.34
C GLU A 48 8.87 -17.47 -12.24
N TYR A 49 8.19 -17.92 -13.31
CA TYR A 49 7.48 -17.00 -14.21
C TYR A 49 6.09 -16.72 -13.67
N ARG A 50 5.79 -15.46 -13.50
CA ARG A 50 4.53 -15.01 -12.89
C ARG A 50 4.04 -13.73 -13.52
N ALA A 51 2.74 -13.61 -13.63
CA ALA A 51 2.08 -12.36 -13.91
C ALA A 51 1.06 -12.08 -12.81
N VAL A 52 0.86 -10.79 -12.51
CA VAL A 52 -0.16 -10.30 -11.60
C VAL A 52 -1.11 -9.47 -12.42
N VAL A 53 -2.39 -9.82 -12.33
CA VAL A 53 -3.49 -9.09 -12.95
C VAL A 53 -4.42 -8.64 -11.85
N TRP A 54 -4.84 -7.40 -11.89
CA TRP A 54 -5.84 -6.84 -10.98
C TRP A 54 -7.05 -6.35 -11.76
N GLY A 55 -8.19 -6.44 -11.11
CA GLY A 55 -9.46 -5.94 -11.62
C GLY A 55 -10.51 -5.98 -10.52
N SER A 56 -11.44 -5.07 -10.57
CA SER A 56 -12.61 -5.01 -9.68
C SER A 56 -13.76 -5.86 -10.20
N ASP A 57 -13.77 -6.14 -11.51
CA ASP A 57 -14.77 -6.94 -12.19
C ASP A 57 -14.15 -7.94 -13.19
N VAL A 58 -15.02 -8.73 -13.82
CA VAL A 58 -14.63 -9.77 -14.79
C VAL A 58 -14.03 -9.15 -16.06
N ASP A 59 -14.53 -8.01 -16.50
CA ASP A 59 -14.08 -7.37 -17.74
C ASP A 59 -12.67 -6.82 -17.58
N GLU A 60 -12.36 -6.16 -16.46
CA GLU A 60 -11.01 -5.71 -16.14
C GLU A 60 -10.04 -6.89 -16.00
N LEU A 61 -10.48 -7.98 -15.34
CA LEU A 61 -9.67 -9.20 -15.23
C LEU A 61 -9.36 -9.78 -16.62
N VAL A 62 -10.34 -9.84 -17.51
CA VAL A 62 -10.16 -10.35 -18.89
C VAL A 62 -9.22 -9.45 -19.70
N VAL A 63 -9.31 -8.13 -19.56
CA VAL A 63 -8.39 -7.18 -20.21
C VAL A 63 -6.96 -7.41 -19.74
N GLY A 64 -6.74 -7.52 -18.42
CA GLY A 64 -5.41 -7.80 -17.85
C GLY A 64 -4.86 -9.15 -18.28
N LEU A 65 -5.68 -10.21 -18.30
CA LEU A 65 -5.28 -11.54 -18.79
C LEU A 65 -4.92 -11.53 -20.28
N SER A 66 -5.65 -10.76 -21.07
CA SER A 66 -5.34 -10.59 -22.51
C SER A 66 -4.01 -9.87 -22.71
N ALA A 67 -3.70 -8.86 -21.89
CA ALA A 67 -2.40 -8.19 -21.91
C ALA A 67 -1.23 -9.14 -21.60
N VAL A 68 -1.42 -10.05 -20.61
CA VAL A 68 -0.44 -11.11 -20.31
C VAL A 68 -0.30 -12.08 -21.49
N ALA A 69 -1.43 -12.48 -22.10
CA ALA A 69 -1.44 -13.37 -23.26
C ALA A 69 -0.65 -12.80 -24.46
N GLU A 70 -0.65 -11.48 -24.60
CA GLU A 70 0.09 -10.73 -25.62
C GLU A 70 1.54 -10.41 -25.21
N GLY A 71 2.01 -10.88 -24.08
CA GLY A 71 3.38 -10.68 -23.59
C GLY A 71 3.64 -9.29 -22.96
N ARG A 72 2.61 -8.51 -22.68
CA ARG A 72 2.75 -7.14 -22.17
C ARG A 72 2.95 -7.03 -20.63
N SER A 73 2.80 -8.10 -19.88
CA SER A 73 2.76 -8.05 -18.42
C SER A 73 3.28 -9.29 -17.71
N ALA A 74 4.26 -9.99 -18.26
CA ALA A 74 4.89 -11.13 -17.60
C ALA A 74 6.28 -10.77 -17.07
N GLY A 75 6.63 -11.27 -15.90
CA GLY A 75 7.93 -11.07 -15.29
C GLY A 75 8.49 -12.36 -14.69
N VAL A 76 9.82 -12.42 -14.60
CA VAL A 76 10.52 -13.47 -13.86
C VAL A 76 10.69 -13.02 -12.42
N VAL A 77 10.41 -13.90 -11.47
CA VAL A 77 10.70 -13.64 -10.05
C VAL A 77 12.23 -13.61 -9.89
N SER A 78 12.75 -12.44 -9.58
CA SER A 78 14.17 -12.28 -9.25
C SER A 78 14.37 -12.49 -7.75
N ALA A 79 15.43 -13.17 -7.38
CA ALA A 79 15.93 -13.27 -6.00
C ALA A 79 16.67 -12.00 -5.56
N GLY A 80 16.17 -10.83 -5.93
CA GLY A 80 16.76 -9.54 -5.57
C GLY A 80 16.44 -9.13 -4.13
N ARG A 81 17.16 -8.12 -3.64
CA ARG A 81 16.87 -7.44 -2.39
C ARG A 81 15.72 -6.45 -2.58
N ARG A 82 14.94 -6.25 -1.53
CA ARG A 82 13.78 -5.34 -1.53
C ARG A 82 14.11 -4.06 -0.77
N ALA A 83 13.87 -2.93 -1.40
CA ALA A 83 13.92 -1.63 -0.75
C ALA A 83 12.49 -1.08 -0.60
N VAL A 84 12.19 -0.51 0.55
CA VAL A 84 10.95 0.25 0.78
C VAL A 84 11.34 1.72 0.91
N LEU A 85 10.63 2.55 0.15
CA LEU A 85 10.86 3.98 0.09
C LEU A 85 9.64 4.70 0.69
N PHE A 86 9.89 5.54 1.69
CA PHE A 86 8.86 6.39 2.32
C PHE A 86 8.87 7.78 1.69
N THR A 87 7.69 8.32 1.45
CA THR A 87 7.53 9.57 0.71
C THR A 87 7.82 10.79 1.57
N GLY A 88 8.02 11.93 0.91
CA GLY A 88 8.13 13.24 1.56
C GLY A 88 6.83 14.02 1.53
N GLN A 89 6.87 15.23 2.11
CA GLN A 89 5.78 16.18 2.04
C GLN A 89 5.44 16.52 0.58
N GLY A 90 4.13 16.60 0.27
CA GLY A 90 3.57 16.80 -1.07
C GLY A 90 2.64 15.65 -1.50
N SER A 91 2.72 14.50 -0.84
CA SER A 91 1.81 13.35 -1.10
C SER A 91 0.61 13.30 -0.15
N GLN A 92 0.52 14.22 0.84
CA GLN A 92 -0.61 14.30 1.77
C GLN A 92 -1.91 14.69 1.04
N ARG A 93 -3.01 14.16 1.54
CA ARG A 93 -4.36 14.55 1.13
C ARG A 93 -5.35 14.24 2.25
N VAL A 94 -6.42 15.02 2.33
CA VAL A 94 -7.51 14.70 3.26
C VAL A 94 -8.10 13.33 2.96
N GLY A 95 -8.37 12.54 3.98
CA GLY A 95 -8.89 11.18 3.88
C GLY A 95 -7.86 10.12 3.46
N MET A 96 -6.55 10.47 3.34
CA MET A 96 -5.52 9.47 3.04
C MET A 96 -5.53 8.35 4.07
N GLY A 97 -5.55 7.11 3.59
CA GLY A 97 -5.60 5.91 4.43
C GLY A 97 -6.96 5.57 5.04
N ARG A 98 -8.03 6.37 4.84
CA ARG A 98 -9.37 6.09 5.41
C ARG A 98 -9.92 4.73 5.00
N GLU A 99 -9.87 4.40 3.72
CA GLU A 99 -10.36 3.10 3.23
C GLU A 99 -9.57 1.94 3.83
N LEU A 100 -8.26 2.09 4.02
CA LEU A 100 -7.43 1.09 4.70
C LEU A 100 -7.76 0.99 6.19
N TYR A 101 -8.03 2.12 6.83
CA TYR A 101 -8.45 2.19 8.23
C TYR A 101 -9.79 1.45 8.45
N GLU A 102 -10.74 1.62 7.56
CA GLU A 102 -12.06 0.98 7.62
C GLU A 102 -11.99 -0.52 7.28
N ALA A 103 -11.10 -0.92 6.36
CA ALA A 103 -11.03 -2.28 5.85
C ALA A 103 -10.07 -3.20 6.64
N PHE A 104 -9.02 -2.66 7.26
CA PHE A 104 -7.95 -3.46 7.85
C PHE A 104 -7.68 -3.09 9.31
N PRO A 105 -8.07 -3.95 10.28
CA PRO A 105 -7.86 -3.68 11.71
C PRO A 105 -6.39 -3.44 12.10
N VAL A 106 -5.44 -4.08 11.42
CA VAL A 106 -4.01 -3.88 11.66
C VAL A 106 -3.59 -2.46 11.31
N PHE A 107 -4.05 -1.94 10.16
CA PHE A 107 -3.79 -0.55 9.77
C PHE A 107 -4.42 0.43 10.77
N ALA A 108 -5.70 0.20 11.14
CA ALA A 108 -6.43 1.06 12.06
C ALA A 108 -5.72 1.14 13.42
N GLN A 109 -5.35 -0.01 13.98
CA GLN A 109 -4.64 -0.06 15.26
C GLN A 109 -3.29 0.67 15.22
N ALA A 110 -2.49 0.43 14.19
CA ALA A 110 -1.20 1.10 14.04
C ALA A 110 -1.36 2.62 13.87
N PHE A 111 -2.33 3.05 13.05
CA PHE A 111 -2.64 4.47 12.86
C PHE A 111 -3.07 5.14 14.16
N ASP A 112 -3.97 4.51 14.94
CA ASP A 112 -4.45 5.04 16.22
C ASP A 112 -3.32 5.13 17.25
N VAL A 113 -2.42 4.14 17.31
CA VAL A 113 -1.24 4.17 18.20
C VAL A 113 -0.32 5.34 17.85
N VAL A 114 -0.08 5.61 16.57
CA VAL A 114 0.72 6.77 16.17
C VAL A 114 0.00 8.08 16.47
N CYS A 115 -1.31 8.18 16.20
CA CYS A 115 -2.10 9.36 16.54
C CYS A 115 -2.06 9.67 18.05
N ALA A 116 -2.15 8.66 18.90
CA ALA A 116 -2.00 8.80 20.35
C ALA A 116 -0.58 9.31 20.73
N GLY A 117 0.46 8.89 20.02
CA GLY A 117 1.82 9.40 20.19
C GLY A 117 1.97 10.90 19.92
N PHE A 118 1.05 11.49 19.16
CA PHE A 118 1.01 12.93 18.89
C PHE A 118 0.14 13.73 19.86
N GLU A 119 -0.55 13.10 20.81
CA GLU A 119 -1.36 13.81 21.78
C GLU A 119 -0.52 14.80 22.61
N GLY A 120 -0.98 16.03 22.69
CA GLY A 120 -0.26 17.14 23.34
C GLY A 120 0.93 17.72 22.53
N LEU A 121 1.32 17.09 21.42
CA LEU A 121 2.39 17.59 20.55
C LEU A 121 1.85 18.45 19.38
N LEU A 122 0.60 18.25 19.00
CA LEU A 122 -0.06 18.99 17.90
C LEU A 122 -1.19 19.88 18.44
N PRO A 123 -1.53 20.97 17.75
CA PRO A 123 -2.59 21.89 18.19
C PRO A 123 -4.01 21.30 18.03
N ARG A 124 -4.18 20.20 17.29
CA ARG A 124 -5.43 19.47 17.08
C ARG A 124 -5.13 17.97 17.02
N ALA A 125 -6.14 17.13 17.31
CA ALA A 125 -6.00 15.69 17.14
C ALA A 125 -5.70 15.33 15.67
N LEU A 126 -4.62 14.60 15.45
CA LEU A 126 -4.13 14.29 14.11
C LEU A 126 -5.18 13.55 13.27
N ARG A 127 -5.88 12.58 13.89
CA ARG A 127 -6.93 11.80 13.23
C ARG A 127 -8.06 12.67 12.68
N ASP A 128 -8.48 13.67 13.45
CA ASP A 128 -9.57 14.56 13.05
C ASP A 128 -9.20 15.38 11.81
N VAL A 129 -7.94 15.81 11.73
CA VAL A 129 -7.41 16.53 10.57
C VAL A 129 -7.26 15.61 9.36
N VAL A 130 -6.63 14.45 9.52
CA VAL A 130 -6.38 13.52 8.39
C VAL A 130 -7.69 12.98 7.84
N PHE A 131 -8.68 12.71 8.71
CA PHE A 131 -9.98 12.17 8.33
C PHE A 131 -11.11 13.22 8.33
N ALA A 132 -10.76 14.50 8.21
CA ALA A 132 -11.75 15.56 8.08
C ALA A 132 -12.65 15.38 6.85
N GLN A 133 -13.80 16.00 6.87
CA GLN A 133 -14.67 16.04 5.69
C GLN A 133 -14.05 16.96 4.64
N ALA A 134 -13.98 16.49 3.40
CA ALA A 134 -13.46 17.30 2.31
C ALA A 134 -14.19 18.65 2.19
N GLY A 135 -13.41 19.74 2.11
CA GLY A 135 -13.93 21.10 2.04
C GLY A 135 -14.23 21.77 3.40
N SER A 136 -14.00 21.09 4.53
CA SER A 136 -14.07 21.71 5.85
C SER A 136 -12.81 22.51 6.19
N ASP A 137 -12.89 23.39 7.19
CA ASP A 137 -11.72 24.12 7.69
C ASP A 137 -10.66 23.18 8.27
N GLU A 138 -11.08 22.10 8.89
CA GLU A 138 -10.20 21.03 9.39
C GLU A 138 -9.45 20.34 8.26
N ALA A 139 -10.11 20.11 7.12
CA ALA A 139 -9.48 19.51 5.95
C ALA A 139 -8.34 20.35 5.39
N ALA A 140 -8.48 21.69 5.43
CA ALA A 140 -7.44 22.61 4.99
C ALA A 140 -6.16 22.54 5.87
N LEU A 141 -6.28 22.06 7.11
CA LEU A 141 -5.13 21.91 8.00
C LEU A 141 -4.16 20.82 7.52
N VAL A 142 -4.61 19.85 6.72
CA VAL A 142 -3.75 18.74 6.24
C VAL A 142 -2.55 19.26 5.41
N ASP A 143 -2.70 20.43 4.78
CA ASP A 143 -1.63 21.07 3.98
C ASP A 143 -0.69 21.93 4.81
N GLN A 144 -1.01 22.21 6.07
CA GLN A 144 -0.06 22.85 6.98
C GLN A 144 1.08 21.87 7.30
N THR A 145 2.33 22.37 7.25
CA THR A 145 3.53 21.52 7.37
C THR A 145 3.51 20.63 8.61
N VAL A 146 3.04 21.14 9.74
CA VAL A 146 2.95 20.39 10.99
C VAL A 146 2.01 19.17 10.89
N PHE A 147 0.87 19.33 10.22
CA PHE A 147 -0.08 18.25 10.02
C PHE A 147 0.28 17.36 8.82
N ALA A 148 0.81 17.95 7.76
CA ALA A 148 1.27 17.19 6.59
C ALA A 148 2.32 16.14 6.98
N GLN A 149 3.33 16.55 7.75
CA GLN A 149 4.39 15.64 8.18
C GLN A 149 3.89 14.59 9.17
N ALA A 150 3.11 14.99 10.17
CA ALA A 150 2.55 14.06 11.14
C ALA A 150 1.58 13.06 10.48
N GLY A 151 0.74 13.52 9.56
CA GLY A 151 -0.22 12.68 8.84
C GLY A 151 0.47 11.67 7.91
N LEU A 152 1.49 12.09 7.17
CA LEU A 152 2.29 11.19 6.33
C LEU A 152 2.99 10.14 7.20
N PHE A 153 3.67 10.53 8.27
CA PHE A 153 4.30 9.61 9.20
C PHE A 153 3.31 8.57 9.73
N ALA A 154 2.12 8.99 10.16
CA ALA A 154 1.10 8.07 10.69
C ALA A 154 0.60 7.07 9.65
N VAL A 155 0.30 7.54 8.43
CA VAL A 155 -0.17 6.69 7.34
C VAL A 155 0.91 5.73 6.86
N GLU A 156 2.14 6.19 6.73
CA GLU A 156 3.28 5.37 6.29
C GLU A 156 3.61 4.26 7.30
N VAL A 157 3.62 4.59 8.59
CA VAL A 157 3.81 3.59 9.66
C VAL A 157 2.68 2.56 9.64
N ALA A 158 1.42 3.00 9.57
CA ALA A 158 0.28 2.10 9.55
C ALA A 158 0.27 1.20 8.30
N LEU A 159 0.64 1.74 7.14
CA LEU A 159 0.77 0.98 5.91
C LEU A 159 1.90 -0.06 6.00
N TRP A 160 3.03 0.32 6.59
CA TRP A 160 4.13 -0.63 6.82
C TRP A 160 3.69 -1.80 7.71
N GLU A 161 3.02 -1.52 8.83
CA GLU A 161 2.52 -2.57 9.73
C GLU A 161 1.54 -3.51 9.02
N LEU A 162 0.66 -2.97 8.18
CA LEU A 162 -0.24 -3.77 7.36
C LEU A 162 0.54 -4.67 6.38
N LEU A 163 1.49 -4.12 5.63
CA LEU A 163 2.32 -4.89 4.69
C LEU A 163 3.17 -5.94 5.40
N ALA A 164 3.74 -5.60 6.56
CA ALA A 164 4.51 -6.52 7.39
C ALA A 164 3.64 -7.69 7.90
N SER A 165 2.37 -7.43 8.25
CA SER A 165 1.42 -8.47 8.64
C SER A 165 1.11 -9.45 7.51
N TRP A 166 1.24 -9.03 6.26
CA TRP A 166 1.13 -9.89 5.07
C TRP A 166 2.45 -10.58 4.69
N GLY A 167 3.48 -10.45 5.52
CA GLY A 167 4.78 -11.09 5.31
C GLY A 167 5.73 -10.33 4.40
N VAL A 168 5.43 -9.07 4.05
CA VAL A 168 6.38 -8.21 3.34
C VAL A 168 7.58 -7.96 4.26
N ARG A 169 8.78 -8.10 3.72
CA ARG A 169 10.05 -7.81 4.41
C ARG A 169 10.88 -6.89 3.52
N ALA A 170 11.55 -5.94 4.12
CA ALA A 170 12.49 -5.06 3.45
C ALA A 170 13.93 -5.42 3.84
N ASP A 171 14.82 -5.42 2.85
CA ASP A 171 16.26 -5.52 3.08
C ASP A 171 16.86 -4.12 3.31
N PHE A 172 16.22 -3.10 2.75
CA PHE A 172 16.59 -1.70 2.87
C PHE A 172 15.36 -0.84 3.09
N LEU A 173 15.51 0.16 3.93
CA LEU A 173 14.53 1.21 4.18
C LEU A 173 15.21 2.54 3.86
N ALA A 174 14.54 3.40 3.12
CA ALA A 174 14.96 4.76 2.85
C ALA A 174 13.75 5.68 2.79
N GLY A 175 13.95 6.97 2.97
CA GLY A 175 12.88 7.93 2.90
C GLY A 175 13.33 9.24 2.29
N HIS A 176 12.39 10.05 1.87
CA HIS A 176 12.64 11.43 1.45
C HIS A 176 12.10 12.38 2.50
N SER A 177 12.96 13.24 3.07
CA SER A 177 12.53 14.28 4.02
C SER A 177 11.86 13.67 5.27
N ILE A 178 10.54 13.85 5.45
CA ILE A 178 9.79 13.24 6.57
C ILE A 178 9.81 11.70 6.52
N GLY A 179 9.84 11.11 5.34
CA GLY A 179 9.95 9.68 5.15
C GLY A 179 11.23 9.07 5.73
N GLU A 180 12.32 9.84 5.87
CA GLU A 180 13.53 9.39 6.59
C GLU A 180 13.24 9.12 8.07
N VAL A 181 12.38 9.93 8.69
CA VAL A 181 11.98 9.70 10.08
C VAL A 181 11.12 8.45 10.17
N THR A 182 10.25 8.21 9.19
CA THR A 182 9.47 6.96 9.07
C THR A 182 10.41 5.76 8.92
N ALA A 183 11.39 5.83 8.02
CA ALA A 183 12.38 4.77 7.83
C ALA A 183 13.17 4.48 9.10
N ALA A 184 13.61 5.51 9.84
CA ALA A 184 14.32 5.38 11.09
C ALA A 184 13.46 4.73 12.18
N TYR A 185 12.19 5.10 12.29
CA TYR A 185 11.27 4.46 13.23
C TYR A 185 11.02 2.99 12.88
N VAL A 186 10.66 2.71 11.62
CA VAL A 186 10.36 1.35 11.12
C VAL A 186 11.57 0.41 11.26
N SER A 187 12.79 0.93 11.12
CA SER A 187 14.02 0.17 11.33
C SER A 187 14.34 -0.10 12.81
N GLY A 188 13.61 0.50 13.75
CA GLY A 188 13.86 0.39 15.18
C GLY A 188 14.95 1.33 15.73
N MET A 189 15.42 2.30 14.93
CA MET A 189 16.40 3.30 15.37
C MET A 189 15.79 4.36 16.30
N LEU A 190 14.50 4.64 16.16
CA LEU A 190 13.76 5.58 17.00
C LEU A 190 12.62 4.86 17.73
N SER A 191 12.36 5.28 18.97
CA SER A 191 11.10 4.94 19.63
C SER A 191 9.94 5.73 19.00
N LEU A 192 8.70 5.29 19.17
CA LEU A 192 7.53 6.04 18.70
C LEU A 192 7.47 7.44 19.33
N SER A 193 7.74 7.53 20.62
CA SER A 193 7.75 8.80 21.37
C SER A 193 8.78 9.78 20.79
N ASP A 194 10.01 9.30 20.51
CA ASP A 194 11.05 10.14 19.94
C ASP A 194 10.71 10.56 18.51
N ALA A 195 10.19 9.63 17.71
CA ALA A 195 9.78 9.91 16.35
C ALA A 195 8.64 10.96 16.31
N CYS A 196 7.59 10.80 17.11
CA CYS A 196 6.50 11.77 17.18
C CYS A 196 6.98 13.15 17.66
N SER A 197 7.85 13.20 18.66
CA SER A 197 8.46 14.45 19.15
C SER A 197 9.28 15.14 18.07
N LEU A 198 10.10 14.39 17.34
CA LEU A 198 10.93 14.89 16.25
C LEU A 198 10.06 15.43 15.09
N VAL A 199 9.04 14.66 14.66
CA VAL A 199 8.13 15.05 13.57
C VAL A 199 7.37 16.31 13.95
N ALA A 200 6.82 16.40 15.16
CA ALA A 200 6.08 17.57 15.62
C ALA A 200 6.98 18.82 15.73
N ALA A 201 8.19 18.67 16.28
CA ALA A 201 9.16 19.77 16.36
C ALA A 201 9.59 20.24 14.96
N ARG A 202 9.91 19.31 14.07
CA ARG A 202 10.28 19.60 12.68
C ARG A 202 9.16 20.32 11.93
N GLY A 203 7.94 19.82 12.04
CA GLY A 203 6.76 20.42 11.40
C GLY A 203 6.54 21.86 11.83
N ARG A 204 6.65 22.14 13.13
CA ARG A 204 6.54 23.51 13.67
C ARG A 204 7.64 24.44 13.16
N LEU A 205 8.89 23.99 13.18
CA LEU A 205 10.04 24.81 12.76
C LEU A 205 10.05 25.10 11.26
N MET A 206 9.50 24.21 10.45
CA MET A 206 9.43 24.39 9.00
C MET A 206 8.17 25.14 8.54
N GLN A 207 7.18 25.29 9.41
CA GLN A 207 5.96 26.06 9.11
C GLN A 207 6.15 27.56 9.43
N ALA A 208 7.09 27.92 10.32
CA ALA A 208 7.42 29.29 10.68
C ALA A 208 8.16 30.00 9.56
#